data_9a241ddcadee7e58505df1de59e2a08e
#
_entry.id   9a241ddcadee7e58505df1de59e2a08e
#
_cell.length_a   1.000
_cell.length_b   1.000
_cell.length_c   1.000
_cell.angle_alpha   90.00
_cell.angle_beta   90.00
_cell.angle_gamma   90.00
#
_symmetry.space_group_name_H-M   'P 1'
#
loop_
_entity.id
_entity.type
_entity.pdbx_description
1 polymer ?
#
loop_
_entity_poly.entity_id
_entity_poly.type
_entity_poly.pdbx_seq_one_letter_code
_entity_poly.pdbx_strand_id
1 'polypeptide(L)'
;MKILVMILTASVVVRIEAVAQPIHPIPFASTGNTIELTIANTSSIPLSAVKVEAKNAPAWIRFVSSEHLLQQVEAKGEAQALFNFSVDKSSPVNQKHTLVFSISSPSGDHWTKEISISILPPTTFHLDQNYPNPFNPTTTISYELPAASHIVLKIYNVLGQEVATLVNTDRPAGYHQEIWSAVNQASGFYIYELLSTDASGNRFVARKAILLVK
;
A
#
# COMPACT_ATOMS: atom_id res chain seq x y z
N MET A 1 -8.42 7.86 5.52
CA MET A 1 -7.59 9.03 5.91
C MET A 1 -7.76 10.13 4.88
N LYS A 2 -7.88 11.37 5.30
CA LYS A 2 -8.05 12.54 4.42
C LYS A 2 -6.75 13.38 4.44
N ILE A 3 -6.19 13.65 3.25
CA ILE A 3 -5.02 14.53 3.08
C ILE A 3 -5.52 15.80 2.38
N LEU A 4 -5.43 16.93 3.07
CA LEU A 4 -5.78 18.24 2.53
C LEU A 4 -4.50 18.95 2.04
N VAL A 5 -4.47 19.36 0.78
CA VAL A 5 -3.34 20.08 0.20
C VAL A 5 -3.85 21.31 -0.57
N MET A 6 -3.28 22.46 -0.27
CA MET A 6 -3.61 23.72 -0.94
C MET A 6 -2.60 24.00 -2.06
N ILE A 7 -3.08 24.34 -3.26
CA ILE A 7 -2.26 24.74 -4.41
C ILE A 7 -2.60 26.19 -4.72
N LEU A 8 -1.61 27.09 -4.58
CA LEU A 8 -1.75 28.48 -5.02
C LEU A 8 -1.24 28.63 -6.45
N THR A 9 -2.11 29.10 -7.34
CA THR A 9 -1.69 29.55 -8.68
C THR A 9 -1.36 31.04 -8.60
N ALA A 10 -0.09 31.42 -8.64
CA ALA A 10 0.29 32.82 -8.56
C ALA A 10 1.20 33.23 -9.73
N SER A 11 0.86 34.37 -10.34
CA SER A 11 1.81 35.21 -11.09
C SER A 11 2.60 36.08 -10.11
N VAL A 12 3.28 35.50 -9.12
CA VAL A 12 4.19 36.22 -8.21
C VAL A 12 5.32 35.27 -7.83
N VAL A 13 6.54 35.78 -7.95
CA VAL A 13 7.76 35.12 -7.46
C VAL A 13 7.62 34.93 -5.95
N VAL A 14 7.23 33.74 -5.53
CA VAL A 14 7.27 33.36 -4.12
C VAL A 14 8.64 32.77 -3.84
N ARG A 15 9.36 33.38 -2.93
CA ARG A 15 10.53 32.80 -2.27
C ARG A 15 10.06 31.51 -1.57
N ILE A 16 10.32 30.35 -2.16
CA ILE A 16 10.03 29.06 -1.53
C ILE A 16 11.15 28.84 -0.52
N GLU A 17 10.89 29.14 0.75
CA GLU A 17 11.63 28.48 1.82
C GLU A 17 11.29 27.00 1.73
N ALA A 18 12.33 26.16 1.72
CA ALA A 18 12.19 24.70 1.63
C ALA A 18 11.63 24.15 2.97
N VAL A 19 10.34 24.36 3.21
CA VAL A 19 9.63 23.66 4.27
C VAL A 19 9.49 22.21 3.82
N ALA A 20 10.11 21.29 4.55
CA ALA A 20 9.97 19.87 4.30
C ALA A 20 8.48 19.51 4.19
N GLN A 21 8.07 18.96 3.06
CA GLN A 21 6.68 18.57 2.88
C GLN A 21 6.29 17.50 3.90
N PRO A 22 5.14 17.62 4.58
CA PRO A 22 4.70 16.63 5.55
C PRO A 22 4.56 15.27 4.87
N ILE A 23 5.02 14.22 5.55
CA ILE A 23 4.78 12.83 5.13
C ILE A 23 3.47 12.40 5.76
N HIS A 24 2.52 11.98 4.90
CA HIS A 24 1.20 11.53 5.35
C HIS A 24 1.20 10.02 5.58
N PRO A 25 1.00 9.54 6.83
CA PRO A 25 0.92 8.13 7.11
C PRO A 25 -0.41 7.56 6.61
N ILE A 26 -0.37 6.45 5.87
CA ILE A 26 -1.54 5.74 5.35
C ILE A 26 -1.58 4.35 5.97
N PRO A 27 -2.72 3.87 6.48
CA PRO A 27 -2.84 2.53 7.04
C PRO A 27 -2.54 1.45 5.99
N PHE A 28 -1.92 0.36 6.43
CA PHE A 28 -1.65 -0.82 5.61
C PHE A 28 -2.94 -1.43 5.06
N ALA A 29 -2.89 -1.92 3.83
CA ALA A 29 -3.99 -2.65 3.16
C ALA A 29 -5.36 -1.96 3.31
N SER A 30 -5.38 -0.62 3.34
CA SER A 30 -6.57 0.17 3.63
C SER A 30 -7.37 0.53 2.38
N THR A 31 -8.67 0.70 2.58
CA THR A 31 -9.61 1.20 1.57
C THR A 31 -10.26 2.49 2.03
N GLY A 32 -10.88 3.23 1.10
CA GLY A 32 -11.58 4.48 1.43
C GLY A 32 -10.66 5.62 1.83
N ASN A 33 -9.39 5.59 1.45
CA ASN A 33 -8.49 6.73 1.61
C ASN A 33 -8.87 7.82 0.61
N THR A 34 -8.69 9.08 1.01
CA THR A 34 -9.00 10.23 0.15
C THR A 34 -7.86 11.24 0.18
N ILE A 35 -7.44 11.69 -1.00
CA ILE A 35 -6.62 12.88 -1.19
C ILE A 35 -7.53 13.98 -1.69
N GLU A 36 -7.54 15.10 -1.00
CA GLU A 36 -8.29 16.31 -1.36
C GLU A 36 -7.30 17.40 -1.76
N LEU A 37 -7.36 17.84 -3.02
CA LEU A 37 -6.57 18.93 -3.55
C LEU A 37 -7.45 20.15 -3.70
N THR A 38 -7.11 21.25 -3.02
CA THR A 38 -7.76 22.54 -3.20
C THR A 38 -7.00 23.32 -4.28
N ILE A 39 -7.68 23.65 -5.36
CA ILE A 39 -7.19 24.46 -6.47
C ILE A 39 -7.70 25.88 -6.28
N ALA A 40 -6.79 26.81 -5.97
CA ALA A 40 -7.12 28.23 -5.80
C ALA A 40 -6.83 28.99 -7.09
N ASN A 41 -7.83 29.69 -7.62
CA ASN A 41 -7.67 30.61 -8.73
C ASN A 41 -7.37 32.02 -8.19
N THR A 42 -6.13 32.45 -8.25
CA THR A 42 -5.72 33.79 -7.79
C THR A 42 -5.87 34.88 -8.85
N SER A 43 -6.32 34.52 -10.08
CA SER A 43 -6.57 35.48 -11.15
C SER A 43 -7.90 36.25 -10.98
N SER A 44 -8.11 37.28 -11.80
CA SER A 44 -9.37 38.06 -11.84
C SER A 44 -10.39 37.47 -12.83
N ILE A 45 -10.08 36.38 -13.51
CA ILE A 45 -10.97 35.69 -14.48
C ILE A 45 -11.19 34.24 -14.03
N PRO A 46 -12.41 33.71 -14.24
CA PRO A 46 -12.69 32.31 -13.96
C PRO A 46 -11.81 31.37 -14.82
N LEU A 47 -11.40 30.24 -14.27
CA LEU A 47 -10.78 29.14 -15.01
C LEU A 47 -11.85 28.09 -15.28
N SER A 48 -11.95 27.64 -16.53
CA SER A 48 -12.87 26.57 -16.93
C SER A 48 -12.13 25.31 -17.28
N ALA A 49 -12.78 24.16 -17.10
CA ALA A 49 -12.29 22.83 -17.50
C ALA A 49 -10.85 22.52 -16.99
N VAL A 50 -10.59 22.81 -15.73
CA VAL A 50 -9.29 22.49 -15.11
C VAL A 50 -9.22 21.00 -14.83
N LYS A 51 -8.31 20.31 -15.50
CA LYS A 51 -8.06 18.87 -15.31
C LYS A 51 -7.01 18.65 -14.23
N VAL A 52 -7.32 17.81 -13.28
CA VAL A 52 -6.37 17.34 -12.25
C VAL A 52 -6.19 15.84 -12.44
N GLU A 53 -4.96 15.36 -12.53
CA GLU A 53 -4.65 13.97 -12.85
C GLU A 53 -3.52 13.43 -11.97
N ALA A 54 -3.74 12.27 -11.33
CA ALA A 54 -2.71 11.54 -10.61
C ALA A 54 -1.74 10.89 -11.61
N LYS A 55 -0.46 11.22 -11.50
CA LYS A 55 0.62 10.66 -12.32
C LYS A 55 1.47 9.71 -11.49
N ASN A 56 2.12 8.75 -12.15
CA ASN A 56 3.15 7.89 -11.55
C ASN A 56 2.72 7.19 -10.24
N ALA A 57 1.43 6.84 -10.10
CA ALA A 57 0.98 6.06 -8.96
C ALA A 57 1.61 4.66 -8.99
N PRO A 58 2.22 4.19 -7.89
CA PRO A 58 2.75 2.83 -7.83
C PRO A 58 1.61 1.81 -7.94
N ALA A 59 1.91 0.60 -8.45
CA ALA A 59 0.90 -0.44 -8.71
C ALA A 59 0.10 -0.88 -7.48
N TRP A 60 0.64 -0.68 -6.28
CA TRP A 60 -0.03 -0.98 -5.02
C TRP A 60 -0.97 0.13 -4.52
N ILE A 61 -1.05 1.28 -5.22
CA ILE A 61 -2.10 2.30 -5.04
C ILE A 61 -3.10 2.19 -6.18
N ARG A 62 -4.38 2.00 -5.83
CA ARG A 62 -5.46 1.92 -6.81
C ARG A 62 -6.42 3.07 -6.58
N PHE A 63 -6.36 4.06 -7.46
CA PHE A 63 -7.36 5.14 -7.50
C PHE A 63 -8.67 4.63 -8.08
N VAL A 64 -9.79 5.09 -7.53
CA VAL A 64 -11.14 4.87 -8.12
C VAL A 64 -11.24 5.61 -9.46
N SER A 65 -10.72 6.84 -9.50
CA SER A 65 -10.47 7.61 -10.71
C SER A 65 -9.13 8.31 -10.59
N SER A 66 -8.28 8.20 -11.61
CA SER A 66 -6.98 8.89 -11.64
C SER A 66 -7.08 10.31 -12.14
N GLU A 67 -8.26 10.77 -12.53
CA GLU A 67 -8.49 12.14 -13.01
C GLU A 67 -9.77 12.75 -12.42
N HIS A 68 -9.76 14.08 -12.29
CA HIS A 68 -10.88 14.89 -11.86
C HIS A 68 -10.97 16.16 -12.72
N LEU A 69 -12.14 16.42 -13.29
CA LEU A 69 -12.39 17.62 -14.09
C LEU A 69 -13.19 18.64 -13.26
N LEU A 70 -12.57 19.77 -12.97
CA LEU A 70 -13.24 20.93 -12.39
C LEU A 70 -13.83 21.77 -13.52
N GLN A 71 -15.15 21.82 -13.61
CA GLN A 71 -15.85 22.53 -14.68
C GLN A 71 -15.52 24.03 -14.66
N GLN A 72 -15.48 24.62 -13.46
CA GLN A 72 -15.16 26.02 -13.26
C GLN A 72 -14.49 26.23 -11.91
N VAL A 73 -13.48 27.11 -11.86
CA VAL A 73 -12.91 27.67 -10.65
C VAL A 73 -13.05 29.18 -10.74
N GLU A 74 -13.92 29.76 -9.91
CA GLU A 74 -14.26 31.18 -9.93
C GLU A 74 -13.03 32.07 -9.77
N ALA A 75 -13.11 33.30 -10.28
CA ALA A 75 -12.11 34.33 -10.06
C ALA A 75 -11.92 34.57 -8.55
N LYS A 76 -10.69 34.53 -8.05
CA LYS A 76 -10.35 34.61 -6.64
C LYS A 76 -11.02 33.54 -5.76
N GLY A 77 -11.52 32.46 -6.38
CA GLY A 77 -12.21 31.35 -5.72
C GLY A 77 -11.36 30.09 -5.63
N GLU A 78 -11.95 29.05 -5.05
CA GLU A 78 -11.35 27.75 -4.85
C GLU A 78 -12.31 26.64 -5.29
N ALA A 79 -11.73 25.51 -5.74
CA ALA A 79 -12.46 24.27 -6.03
C ALA A 79 -11.67 23.07 -5.54
N GLN A 80 -12.36 21.96 -5.26
CA GLN A 80 -11.76 20.77 -4.70
C GLN A 80 -11.78 19.61 -5.70
N ALA A 81 -10.63 18.95 -5.85
CA ALA A 81 -10.50 17.68 -6.57
C ALA A 81 -10.27 16.55 -5.56
N LEU A 82 -11.14 15.53 -5.59
CA LEU A 82 -11.14 14.42 -4.65
C LEU A 82 -10.67 13.14 -5.34
N PHE A 83 -9.66 12.49 -4.77
CA PHE A 83 -9.10 11.24 -5.25
C PHE A 83 -9.27 10.15 -4.20
N ASN A 84 -10.24 9.27 -4.42
CA ASN A 84 -10.43 8.10 -3.56
C ASN A 84 -9.52 6.96 -4.03
N PHE A 85 -8.88 6.29 -3.09
CA PHE A 85 -7.94 5.21 -3.39
C PHE A 85 -7.88 4.14 -2.32
N SER A 86 -7.32 2.99 -2.69
CA SER A 86 -6.99 1.89 -1.81
C SER A 86 -5.49 1.57 -1.90
N VAL A 87 -4.97 0.96 -0.83
CA VAL A 87 -3.59 0.47 -0.71
C VAL A 87 -3.61 -1.05 -0.68
N ASP A 88 -2.84 -1.67 -1.56
CA ASP A 88 -2.70 -3.13 -1.64
C ASP A 88 -1.77 -3.66 -0.52
N LYS A 89 -1.94 -4.93 -0.14
CA LYS A 89 -1.07 -5.62 0.84
C LYS A 89 0.40 -5.69 0.40
N SER A 90 0.68 -5.64 -0.90
CA SER A 90 2.05 -5.65 -1.45
C SER A 90 2.78 -4.31 -1.28
N SER A 91 2.14 -3.30 -0.69
CA SER A 91 2.74 -1.98 -0.49
C SER A 91 3.97 -2.05 0.43
N PRO A 92 5.11 -1.42 0.04
CA PRO A 92 6.26 -1.30 0.93
C PRO A 92 5.93 -0.39 2.11
N VAL A 93 6.17 -0.91 3.33
CA VAL A 93 5.89 -0.18 4.57
C VAL A 93 7.11 0.59 5.06
N ASN A 94 6.89 1.62 5.88
CA ASN A 94 7.93 2.46 6.49
C ASN A 94 8.87 3.14 5.48
N GLN A 95 8.41 3.28 4.24
CA GLN A 95 9.17 3.97 3.18
C GLN A 95 8.38 5.20 2.71
N LYS A 96 9.13 6.25 2.35
CA LYS A 96 8.57 7.46 1.76
C LYS A 96 8.31 7.23 0.28
N HIS A 97 7.09 7.55 -0.17
CA HIS A 97 6.69 7.54 -1.57
C HIS A 97 6.14 8.92 -1.93
N THR A 98 6.38 9.37 -3.16
CA THR A 98 5.87 10.65 -3.66
C THR A 98 4.84 10.39 -4.75
N LEU A 99 3.62 10.88 -4.52
CA LEU A 99 2.55 10.94 -5.52
C LEU A 99 2.61 12.29 -6.21
N VAL A 100 2.52 12.27 -7.53
CA VAL A 100 2.55 13.49 -8.36
C VAL A 100 1.20 13.70 -8.99
N PHE A 101 0.64 14.89 -8.82
CA PHE A 101 -0.59 15.33 -9.47
C PHE A 101 -0.25 16.43 -10.47
N SER A 102 -0.71 16.26 -11.70
CA SER A 102 -0.63 17.28 -12.74
C SER A 102 -1.96 18.02 -12.81
N ILE A 103 -1.89 19.34 -12.88
CA ILE A 103 -3.04 20.23 -13.04
C ILE A 103 -2.85 20.97 -14.36
N SER A 104 -3.87 20.98 -15.21
CA SER A 104 -3.81 21.65 -16.49
C SER A 104 -5.10 22.40 -16.80
N SER A 105 -4.98 23.52 -17.50
CA SER A 105 -6.12 24.30 -18.03
C SER A 105 -6.12 24.26 -19.56
N PRO A 106 -7.26 24.50 -20.20
CA PRO A 106 -7.34 24.61 -21.67
C PRO A 106 -6.52 25.77 -22.25
N SER A 107 -6.17 26.76 -21.44
CA SER A 107 -5.27 27.86 -21.83
C SER A 107 -3.82 27.43 -22.02
N GLY A 108 -3.49 26.17 -21.68
CA GLY A 108 -2.13 25.63 -21.79
C GLY A 108 -1.28 25.74 -20.53
N ASP A 109 -1.86 26.25 -19.43
CA ASP A 109 -1.15 26.32 -18.15
C ASP A 109 -1.03 24.94 -17.53
N HIS A 110 0.14 24.67 -16.94
CA HIS A 110 0.45 23.40 -16.29
C HIS A 110 1.12 23.62 -14.93
N TRP A 111 0.65 22.90 -13.93
CA TRP A 111 1.22 22.86 -12.59
C TRP A 111 1.38 21.41 -12.13
N THR A 112 2.28 21.18 -11.20
CA THR A 112 2.44 19.90 -10.54
C THR A 112 2.38 20.07 -9.03
N LYS A 113 1.78 19.05 -8.38
CA LYS A 113 1.77 18.95 -6.93
C LYS A 113 2.28 17.59 -6.50
N GLU A 114 3.28 17.60 -5.63
CA GLU A 114 3.80 16.39 -5.01
C GLU A 114 3.23 16.22 -3.61
N ILE A 115 2.88 14.99 -3.26
CA ILE A 115 2.41 14.58 -1.94
C ILE A 115 3.26 13.42 -1.46
N SER A 116 3.92 13.59 -0.33
CA SER A 116 4.70 12.54 0.30
C SER A 116 3.81 11.70 1.21
N ILE A 117 3.83 10.40 1.00
CA ILE A 117 3.10 9.42 1.81
C ILE A 117 4.05 8.37 2.36
N SER A 118 3.64 7.71 3.44
CA SER A 118 4.30 6.51 3.98
C SER A 118 3.24 5.51 4.41
N ILE A 119 3.40 4.25 4.02
CA ILE A 119 2.48 3.21 4.45
C ILE A 119 2.93 2.71 5.83
N LEU A 120 2.02 2.74 6.79
CA LEU A 120 2.24 2.17 8.11
C LEU A 120 2.31 0.64 8.01
N PRO A 121 3.04 -0.06 8.89
CA PRO A 121 3.04 -1.51 8.93
C PRO A 121 1.67 -2.05 9.38
N PRO A 122 1.40 -3.37 9.18
CA PRO A 122 0.27 -4.04 9.81
C PRO A 122 0.26 -3.79 11.32
N THR A 123 -0.92 -3.69 11.92
CA THR A 123 -1.04 -3.47 13.37
C THR A 123 -0.97 -4.77 14.18
N THR A 124 -1.22 -5.90 13.54
CA THR A 124 -1.25 -7.22 14.17
C THR A 124 -0.52 -8.24 13.31
N PHE A 125 0.01 -9.25 13.95
CA PHE A 125 0.50 -10.43 13.27
C PHE A 125 -0.65 -11.23 12.68
N HIS A 126 -0.51 -11.66 11.41
CA HIS A 126 -1.51 -12.51 10.75
C HIS A 126 -0.84 -13.59 9.90
N LEU A 127 -1.42 -14.80 9.93
CA LEU A 127 -1.08 -15.91 9.04
C LEU A 127 -2.31 -16.24 8.20
N ASP A 128 -2.23 -16.04 6.88
CA ASP A 128 -3.32 -16.35 5.96
C ASP A 128 -3.46 -17.86 5.73
N GLN A 129 -4.65 -18.30 5.30
CA GLN A 129 -4.81 -19.63 4.73
C GLN A 129 -4.02 -19.69 3.42
N ASN A 130 -3.28 -20.77 3.19
CA ASN A 130 -2.57 -20.97 1.94
C ASN A 130 -3.52 -20.99 0.74
N TYR A 131 -3.03 -20.51 -0.39
CA TYR A 131 -3.81 -20.50 -1.64
C TYR A 131 -2.97 -20.98 -2.83
N PRO A 132 -3.51 -21.93 -3.64
CA PRO A 132 -4.78 -22.65 -3.48
C PRO A 132 -4.78 -23.62 -2.30
N ASN A 133 -5.96 -24.00 -1.79
CA ASN A 133 -6.17 -25.07 -0.83
C ASN A 133 -7.57 -25.71 -1.07
N PRO A 134 -7.71 -26.96 -1.53
CA PRO A 134 -6.62 -27.91 -1.82
C PRO A 134 -5.66 -27.44 -2.92
N PHE A 135 -4.43 -28.00 -2.97
CA PHE A 135 -3.41 -27.59 -3.93
C PHE A 135 -2.74 -28.78 -4.64
N ASN A 136 -2.11 -28.52 -5.81
CA ASN A 136 -1.38 -29.52 -6.61
C ASN A 136 -0.31 -28.85 -7.49
N PRO A 137 0.96 -29.15 -7.39
CA PRO A 137 1.67 -29.54 -6.17
C PRO A 137 2.20 -28.31 -5.42
N THR A 138 1.79 -27.10 -5.84
CA THR A 138 2.34 -25.81 -5.36
C THR A 138 1.26 -24.97 -4.72
N THR A 139 1.61 -24.33 -3.60
CA THR A 139 0.74 -23.39 -2.90
C THR A 139 1.55 -22.24 -2.34
N THR A 140 0.89 -21.09 -2.09
CA THR A 140 1.47 -19.91 -1.47
C THR A 140 0.94 -19.74 -0.05
N ILE A 141 1.85 -19.52 0.89
CA ILE A 141 1.56 -19.19 2.28
C ILE A 141 1.90 -17.74 2.48
N SER A 142 0.93 -16.95 2.95
CA SER A 142 1.09 -15.51 3.17
C SER A 142 0.98 -15.16 4.64
N TYR A 143 1.72 -14.14 5.08
CA TYR A 143 1.67 -13.66 6.45
C TYR A 143 2.01 -12.17 6.56
N GLU A 144 1.57 -11.54 7.64
CA GLU A 144 1.77 -10.12 7.92
C GLU A 144 2.53 -9.94 9.24
N LEU A 145 3.53 -9.05 9.22
CA LEU A 145 4.39 -8.75 10.37
C LEU A 145 4.24 -7.28 10.77
N PRO A 146 3.84 -6.99 12.03
CA PRO A 146 3.75 -5.61 12.52
C PRO A 146 5.14 -4.98 12.76
N ALA A 147 6.16 -5.79 13.01
CA ALA A 147 7.53 -5.38 13.25
C ALA A 147 8.52 -6.34 12.59
N ALA A 148 9.75 -5.87 12.42
CA ALA A 148 10.85 -6.75 11.99
C ALA A 148 11.03 -7.89 13.01
N SER A 149 11.09 -9.13 12.49
CA SER A 149 11.08 -10.34 13.32
C SER A 149 11.90 -11.44 12.70
N HIS A 150 12.45 -12.29 13.56
CA HIS A 150 12.99 -13.59 13.13
C HIS A 150 11.84 -14.55 12.87
N ILE A 151 11.76 -15.11 11.66
CA ILE A 151 10.67 -15.97 11.21
C ILE A 151 11.17 -17.38 10.97
N VAL A 152 10.42 -18.35 11.50
CA VAL A 152 10.58 -19.76 11.19
C VAL A 152 9.25 -20.29 10.66
N LEU A 153 9.21 -20.68 9.39
CA LEU A 153 8.03 -21.28 8.73
C LEU A 153 8.34 -22.73 8.37
N LYS A 154 7.65 -23.67 8.98
CA LYS A 154 7.83 -25.12 8.81
C LYS A 154 6.56 -25.80 8.39
N ILE A 155 6.73 -26.91 7.68
CA ILE A 155 5.64 -27.81 7.28
C ILE A 155 5.83 -29.16 7.99
N TYR A 156 4.72 -29.69 8.49
CA TYR A 156 4.66 -30.98 9.19
C TYR A 156 3.62 -31.89 8.53
N ASN A 157 3.89 -33.19 8.53
CA ASN A 157 2.90 -34.20 8.20
C ASN A 157 1.97 -34.47 9.41
N VAL A 158 0.95 -35.32 9.22
CA VAL A 158 -0.03 -35.69 10.28
C VAL A 158 0.59 -36.42 11.48
N LEU A 159 1.80 -36.98 11.35
CA LEU A 159 2.55 -37.60 12.43
C LEU A 159 3.39 -36.59 13.23
N GLY A 160 3.34 -35.29 12.86
CA GLY A 160 4.13 -34.23 13.48
C GLY A 160 5.61 -34.19 13.05
N GLN A 161 5.97 -34.94 12.02
CA GLN A 161 7.34 -34.94 11.47
C GLN A 161 7.49 -33.73 10.54
N GLU A 162 8.58 -32.98 10.71
CA GLU A 162 8.94 -31.89 9.79
C GLU A 162 9.26 -32.42 8.40
N VAL A 163 8.59 -31.90 7.37
CA VAL A 163 8.80 -32.26 5.97
C VAL A 163 9.46 -31.16 5.17
N ALA A 164 9.40 -29.92 5.64
CA ALA A 164 10.08 -28.77 5.03
C ALA A 164 10.25 -27.62 6.02
N THR A 165 11.36 -26.90 5.91
CA THR A 165 11.53 -25.54 6.46
C THR A 165 11.55 -24.58 5.28
N LEU A 166 10.54 -23.68 5.19
CA LEU A 166 10.43 -22.73 4.08
C LEU A 166 11.17 -21.42 4.38
N VAL A 167 11.15 -20.99 5.65
CA VAL A 167 11.82 -19.76 6.12
C VAL A 167 12.50 -20.03 7.46
N ASN A 168 13.71 -19.50 7.63
CA ASN A 168 14.40 -19.41 8.92
C ASN A 168 15.37 -18.22 8.84
N THR A 169 14.80 -17.00 8.93
CA THR A 169 15.59 -15.75 8.76
C THR A 169 14.80 -14.55 9.25
N ASP A 170 15.50 -13.41 9.38
CA ASP A 170 14.89 -12.15 9.71
C ASP A 170 14.11 -11.60 8.51
N ARG A 171 12.92 -11.07 8.80
CA ARG A 171 12.04 -10.40 7.84
C ARG A 171 11.65 -9.01 8.37
N PRO A 172 11.58 -7.99 7.52
CA PRO A 172 11.07 -6.67 7.92
C PRO A 172 9.57 -6.73 8.20
N ALA A 173 9.01 -5.67 8.81
CA ALA A 173 7.58 -5.46 8.89
C ALA A 173 6.94 -5.44 7.49
N GLY A 174 5.67 -5.86 7.38
CA GLY A 174 4.93 -5.86 6.12
C GLY A 174 4.32 -7.22 5.77
N TYR A 175 3.95 -7.36 4.51
CA TYR A 175 3.37 -8.57 3.93
C TYR A 175 4.43 -9.44 3.26
N HIS A 176 4.37 -10.74 3.51
CA HIS A 176 5.31 -11.74 3.00
C HIS A 176 4.58 -12.92 2.40
N GLN A 177 5.21 -13.53 1.39
CA GLN A 177 4.70 -14.73 0.72
C GLN A 177 5.82 -15.73 0.53
N GLU A 178 5.53 -17.00 0.83
CA GLU A 178 6.44 -18.11 0.62
C GLU A 178 5.73 -19.20 -0.20
N ILE A 179 6.46 -19.78 -1.15
CA ILE A 179 5.91 -20.82 -2.01
C ILE A 179 6.37 -22.17 -1.50
N TRP A 180 5.44 -23.08 -1.30
CA TRP A 180 5.73 -24.48 -1.03
C TRP A 180 5.41 -25.35 -2.24
N SER A 181 6.43 -26.08 -2.72
CA SER A 181 6.30 -27.11 -3.74
C SER A 181 6.39 -28.50 -3.09
N ALA A 182 5.28 -29.23 -3.11
CA ALA A 182 5.13 -30.53 -2.48
C ALA A 182 5.29 -31.68 -3.49
N VAL A 183 6.11 -31.51 -4.54
CA VAL A 183 6.28 -32.51 -5.62
C VAL A 183 6.65 -33.87 -5.08
N ASN A 184 7.49 -33.94 -4.06
CA ASN A 184 8.00 -35.22 -3.47
C ASN A 184 7.16 -35.67 -2.25
N GLN A 185 6.01 -35.04 -1.96
CA GLN A 185 5.15 -35.40 -0.84
C GLN A 185 3.95 -36.20 -1.32
N ALA A 186 3.42 -37.08 -0.45
CA ALA A 186 2.20 -37.84 -0.72
C ALA A 186 0.96 -36.95 -0.61
N SER A 187 -0.13 -37.25 -1.34
CA SER A 187 -1.44 -36.60 -1.12
C SER A 187 -1.89 -36.80 0.32
N GLY A 188 -2.48 -35.77 0.92
CA GLY A 188 -2.94 -35.82 2.30
C GLY A 188 -2.90 -34.47 3.00
N PHE A 189 -3.22 -34.49 4.29
CA PHE A 189 -3.16 -33.31 5.14
C PHE A 189 -1.75 -33.03 5.63
N TYR A 190 -1.40 -31.75 5.67
CA TYR A 190 -0.19 -31.20 6.28
C TYR A 190 -0.57 -30.02 7.16
N ILE A 191 0.33 -29.63 8.05
CA ILE A 191 0.19 -28.46 8.91
C ILE A 191 1.39 -27.57 8.67
N TYR A 192 1.19 -26.28 8.42
CA TYR A 192 2.28 -25.32 8.50
C TYR A 192 2.19 -24.52 9.80
N GLU A 193 3.36 -24.26 10.35
CA GLU A 193 3.56 -23.49 11.57
C GLU A 193 4.47 -22.32 11.27
N LEU A 194 4.02 -21.13 11.62
CA LEU A 194 4.80 -19.90 11.59
C LEU A 194 5.10 -19.47 13.02
N LEU A 195 6.38 -19.40 13.35
CA LEU A 195 6.90 -18.80 14.56
C LEU A 195 7.55 -17.46 14.20
N SER A 196 7.15 -16.39 14.87
CA SER A 196 7.77 -15.06 14.80
C SER A 196 8.31 -14.67 16.16
N THR A 197 9.51 -14.08 16.17
CA THR A 197 10.09 -13.49 17.39
C THR A 197 10.61 -12.10 17.05
N ASP A 198 10.03 -11.05 17.61
CA ASP A 198 10.47 -9.67 17.37
C ASP A 198 11.72 -9.30 18.21
N ALA A 199 12.26 -8.11 17.96
CA ALA A 199 13.45 -7.61 18.66
C ALA A 199 13.23 -7.41 20.17
N SER A 200 11.99 -7.31 20.64
CA SER A 200 11.59 -7.20 22.03
C SER A 200 11.45 -8.57 22.72
N GLY A 201 11.60 -9.67 21.95
CA GLY A 201 11.43 -11.03 22.43
C GLY A 201 9.96 -11.49 22.46
N ASN A 202 9.01 -10.70 21.93
CA ASN A 202 7.64 -11.15 21.81
C ASN A 202 7.54 -12.27 20.77
N ARG A 203 6.86 -13.34 21.14
CA ARG A 203 6.70 -14.52 20.30
C ARG A 203 5.26 -14.68 19.87
N PHE A 204 5.09 -14.93 18.59
CA PHE A 204 3.82 -15.29 18.01
C PHE A 204 3.94 -16.64 17.31
N VAL A 205 2.94 -17.53 17.50
CA VAL A 205 2.87 -18.83 16.84
C VAL A 205 1.49 -19.00 16.24
N ALA A 206 1.45 -19.35 14.95
CA ALA A 206 0.21 -19.68 14.27
C ALA A 206 0.37 -20.96 13.47
N ARG A 207 -0.72 -21.75 13.36
CA ARG A 207 -0.78 -23.00 12.62
C ARG A 207 -2.01 -23.03 11.75
N LYS A 208 -1.88 -23.63 10.56
CA LYS A 208 -3.02 -23.92 9.68
C LYS A 208 -2.84 -25.24 8.96
N ALA A 209 -3.97 -25.87 8.64
CA ALA A 209 -3.99 -27.14 7.89
C ALA A 209 -4.09 -26.86 6.39
N ILE A 210 -3.45 -27.70 5.59
CA ILE A 210 -3.47 -27.69 4.12
C ILE A 210 -3.70 -29.08 3.58
N LEU A 211 -4.34 -29.16 2.41
CA LEU A 211 -4.64 -30.43 1.73
C LEU A 211 -3.93 -30.49 0.38
N LEU A 212 -3.00 -31.42 0.24
CA LEU A 212 -2.36 -31.76 -1.03
C LEU A 212 -3.18 -32.83 -1.75
N VAL A 213 -3.51 -32.58 -3.00
CA VAL A 213 -4.20 -33.52 -3.90
C VAL A 213 -3.37 -33.64 -5.18
N LYS A 214 -2.92 -34.83 -5.49
CA LYS A 214 -2.23 -35.16 -6.72
C LYS A 214 -3.12 -36.01 -7.62
#